data_e2b3fd3a2f545945124067473705a545
#
_entry.id   e2b3fd3a2f545945124067473705a545
#
_cell.length_a   1.000
_cell.length_b   1.000
_cell.length_c   1.000
_cell.angle_alpha   90.00
_cell.angle_beta   90.00
_cell.angle_gamma   90.00
#
_symmetry.space_group_name_H-M   'P 1'
#
loop_
_entity.id
_entity.type
_entity.pdbx_description
1 polymer ?
#
loop_
_entity_poly.entity_id
_entity_poly.type
_entity_poly.pdbx_seq_one_letter_code
_entity_poly.pdbx_strand_id
1 'polypeptide(L)'
;MTASVARYKQTAVHKAERHRLIQTVIMQREIATQRELVHALDALGCAVTQATVSRDIRELDLQKVRTHLGRAKYVLSSRERPKDPEQAAGHVLRDFARSTALAQNLVVVRCEIGTASTVARQIDNLNHTDVVGTLAGDDTFLIILKDSDTAAEMQRYVDRLREA
;
A
#
# COMPACT_ATOMS: atom_id res chain seq x y z
N MET A 1 6.96 51.13 26.03
CA MET A 1 6.77 50.78 24.60
C MET A 1 6.61 49.30 24.50
N THR A 2 5.39 48.85 24.45
CA THR A 2 4.99 47.41 24.49
C THR A 2 4.85 46.95 23.03
N ALA A 3 5.72 46.04 22.60
CA ALA A 3 5.63 45.41 21.30
C ALA A 3 4.51 44.37 21.32
N SER A 4 3.44 44.66 20.61
CA SER A 4 2.32 43.79 20.36
C SER A 4 2.78 42.60 19.51
N VAL A 5 2.89 41.42 20.09
CA VAL A 5 3.09 40.19 19.35
C VAL A 5 1.78 39.86 18.64
N ALA A 6 1.76 40.08 17.35
CA ALA A 6 0.64 39.73 16.49
C ALA A 6 0.42 38.23 16.57
N ARG A 7 -0.63 37.78 17.26
CA ARG A 7 -1.16 36.42 17.18
C ARG A 7 -1.64 36.18 15.76
N TYR A 8 -0.82 35.52 14.95
CA TYR A 8 -1.30 34.92 13.71
C TYR A 8 -2.47 33.98 14.07
N LYS A 9 -3.66 34.30 13.59
CA LYS A 9 -4.81 33.40 13.63
C LYS A 9 -4.40 32.14 12.86
N GLN A 10 -4.12 31.06 13.58
CA GLN A 10 -3.97 29.74 13.02
C GLN A 10 -5.33 29.31 12.45
N THR A 11 -5.53 29.53 11.17
CA THR A 11 -6.67 28.95 10.43
C THR A 11 -6.47 27.45 10.39
N ALA A 12 -7.45 26.72 10.90
CA ALA A 12 -7.45 25.25 10.83
C ALA A 12 -7.38 24.83 9.35
N VAL A 13 -6.24 24.29 8.93
CA VAL A 13 -6.03 23.81 7.55
C VAL A 13 -7.01 22.69 7.27
N HIS A 14 -7.74 22.77 6.16
CA HIS A 14 -8.73 21.78 5.78
C HIS A 14 -8.07 20.41 5.59
N LYS A 15 -8.77 19.31 5.93
CA LYS A 15 -8.23 17.94 5.86
C LYS A 15 -7.55 17.63 4.52
N ALA A 16 -8.20 17.98 3.41
CA ALA A 16 -7.66 17.73 2.06
C ALA A 16 -6.35 18.47 1.80
N GLU A 17 -6.24 19.71 2.26
CA GLU A 17 -5.02 20.52 2.13
C GLU A 17 -3.91 20.00 3.05
N ARG A 18 -4.25 19.61 4.27
CA ARG A 18 -3.31 18.97 5.21
C ARG A 18 -2.74 17.68 4.65
N HIS A 19 -3.58 16.82 4.03
CA HIS A 19 -3.13 15.59 3.38
C HIS A 19 -2.14 15.88 2.23
N ARG A 20 -2.39 16.90 1.42
CA ARG A 20 -1.45 17.34 0.37
C ARG A 20 -0.11 17.80 0.95
N LEU A 21 -0.14 18.60 2.03
CA LEU A 21 1.07 19.04 2.72
C LEU A 21 1.87 17.87 3.28
N ILE A 22 1.20 16.89 3.90
CA ILE A 22 1.85 15.66 4.39
C ILE A 22 2.55 14.92 3.26
N GLN A 23 1.87 14.70 2.14
CA GLN A 23 2.44 14.05 0.96
C GLN A 23 3.67 14.81 0.44
N THR A 24 3.57 16.12 0.29
CA THR A 24 4.67 16.98 -0.16
C THR A 24 5.89 16.88 0.78
N VAL A 25 5.66 16.96 2.10
CA VAL A 25 6.73 16.88 3.10
C VAL A 25 7.46 15.52 3.01
N ILE A 26 6.70 14.42 2.91
CA ILE A 26 7.27 13.06 2.85
C ILE A 26 8.02 12.81 1.55
N MET A 27 7.59 13.42 0.44
CA MET A 27 8.31 13.33 -0.84
C MET A 27 9.62 14.14 -0.85
N GLN A 28 9.66 15.27 -0.15
CA GLN A 28 10.80 16.19 -0.15
C GLN A 28 11.82 15.92 0.95
N ARG A 29 11.43 15.26 2.05
CA ARG A 29 12.25 15.06 3.25
C ARG A 29 12.11 13.65 3.80
N GLU A 30 13.21 13.13 4.37
CA GLU A 30 13.16 11.89 5.12
C GLU A 30 12.59 12.13 6.52
N ILE A 31 11.34 11.79 6.72
CA ILE A 31 10.61 11.90 7.99
C ILE A 31 10.60 10.53 8.66
N ALA A 32 11.24 10.40 9.81
CA ALA A 32 11.36 9.14 10.53
C ALA A 32 10.31 8.96 11.64
N THR A 33 9.77 10.06 12.17
CA THR A 33 8.87 10.05 13.33
C THR A 33 7.64 10.95 13.12
N GLN A 34 6.56 10.63 13.83
CA GLN A 34 5.35 11.48 13.82
C GLN A 34 5.66 12.90 14.34
N ARG A 35 6.58 13.02 15.28
CA ARG A 35 7.00 14.32 15.85
C ARG A 35 7.69 15.17 14.78
N GLU A 36 8.58 14.59 14.00
CA GLU A 36 9.21 15.29 12.87
C GLU A 36 8.18 15.76 11.84
N LEU A 37 7.15 14.94 11.57
CA LEU A 37 6.06 15.31 10.67
C LEU A 37 5.24 16.49 11.22
N VAL A 38 4.91 16.47 12.51
CA VAL A 38 4.24 17.61 13.18
C VAL A 38 5.07 18.89 13.03
N HIS A 39 6.36 18.84 13.34
CA HIS A 39 7.26 20.00 13.21
C HIS A 39 7.38 20.51 11.76
N ALA A 40 7.44 19.59 10.80
CA ALA A 40 7.52 19.96 9.39
C ALA A 40 6.22 20.63 8.89
N LEU A 41 5.06 20.18 9.37
CA LEU A 41 3.76 20.78 9.04
C LEU A 41 3.61 22.17 9.70
N ASP A 42 4.03 22.29 10.96
CA ASP A 42 4.00 23.57 11.68
C ASP A 42 4.86 24.63 10.99
N ALA A 43 6.05 24.26 10.50
CA ALA A 43 6.92 25.14 9.71
C ALA A 43 6.27 25.61 8.39
N LEU A 44 5.26 24.89 7.88
CA LEU A 44 4.47 25.26 6.70
C LEU A 44 3.16 26.00 7.07
N GLY A 45 3.03 26.41 8.34
CA GLY A 45 1.83 27.10 8.84
C GLY A 45 0.63 26.17 9.10
N CYS A 46 0.82 24.85 9.06
CA CYS A 46 -0.20 23.86 9.34
C CYS A 46 -0.04 23.32 10.76
N ALA A 47 -0.58 24.05 11.75
CA ALA A 47 -0.55 23.61 13.15
C ALA A 47 -1.49 22.43 13.39
N VAL A 48 -0.92 21.30 13.81
CA VAL A 48 -1.64 20.05 14.04
C VAL A 48 -1.15 19.34 15.29
N THR A 49 -2.03 18.53 15.89
CA THR A 49 -1.64 17.68 17.01
C THR A 49 -1.07 16.35 16.51
N GLN A 50 -0.25 15.69 17.36
CA GLN A 50 0.25 14.35 17.06
C GLN A 50 -0.90 13.34 16.83
N ALA A 51 -2.02 13.48 17.56
CA ALA A 51 -3.19 12.62 17.39
C ALA A 51 -3.81 12.77 15.99
N THR A 52 -3.86 14.01 15.47
CA THR A 52 -4.33 14.28 14.11
C THR A 52 -3.39 13.67 13.07
N VAL A 53 -2.08 13.89 13.21
CA VAL A 53 -1.06 13.32 12.33
C VAL A 53 -1.09 11.80 12.35
N SER A 54 -1.31 11.18 13.52
CA SER A 54 -1.42 9.71 13.63
C SER A 54 -2.62 9.15 12.86
N ARG A 55 -3.75 9.88 12.81
CA ARG A 55 -4.93 9.51 12.01
C ARG A 55 -4.66 9.71 10.53
N ASP A 56 -4.09 10.85 10.15
CA ASP A 56 -3.74 11.15 8.76
C ASP A 56 -2.75 10.13 8.18
N ILE A 57 -1.76 9.69 8.94
CA ILE A 57 -0.81 8.63 8.56
C ILE A 57 -1.56 7.34 8.19
N ARG A 58 -2.57 6.94 8.96
CA ARG A 58 -3.39 5.75 8.69
C ARG A 58 -4.28 5.95 7.46
N GLU A 59 -4.92 7.11 7.36
CA GLU A 59 -5.82 7.43 6.24
C GLU A 59 -5.08 7.55 4.90
N LEU A 60 -3.85 8.08 4.92
CA LEU A 60 -2.97 8.17 3.76
C LEU A 60 -2.18 6.87 3.50
N ASP A 61 -2.38 5.85 4.34
CA ASP A 61 -1.65 4.57 4.27
C ASP A 61 -0.11 4.77 4.19
N LEU A 62 0.41 5.69 4.99
CA LEU A 62 1.86 5.91 5.05
C LEU A 62 2.56 4.75 5.73
N GLN A 63 3.52 4.16 5.06
CA GLN A 63 4.31 3.04 5.56
C GLN A 63 5.66 3.52 6.09
N LYS A 64 6.11 2.89 7.18
CA LYS A 64 7.43 3.13 7.73
C LYS A 64 8.39 2.08 7.18
N VAL A 65 9.27 2.50 6.27
CA VAL A 65 10.29 1.62 5.66
C VAL A 65 11.67 1.91 6.22
N ARG A 66 12.57 0.92 6.20
CA ARG A 66 13.98 1.13 6.50
C ARG A 66 14.74 1.42 5.21
N THR A 67 15.55 2.47 5.21
CA THR A 67 16.48 2.75 4.12
C THR A 67 17.64 1.75 4.15
N HIS A 68 18.40 1.66 3.06
CA HIS A 68 19.64 0.87 2.99
C HIS A 68 20.68 1.28 4.06
N LEU A 69 20.58 2.49 4.63
CA LEU A 69 21.40 2.97 5.74
C LEU A 69 20.82 2.62 7.13
N GLY A 70 19.77 1.77 7.19
CA GLY A 70 19.14 1.36 8.45
C GLY A 70 18.24 2.40 9.10
N ARG A 71 18.10 3.60 8.54
CA ARG A 71 17.19 4.65 9.03
C ARG A 71 15.76 4.35 8.62
N ALA A 72 14.83 4.52 9.54
CA ALA A 72 13.41 4.41 9.21
C ALA A 72 12.89 5.73 8.65
N LYS A 73 12.02 5.69 7.62
CA LYS A 73 11.30 6.85 7.11
C LYS A 73 9.88 6.51 6.72
N TYR A 74 8.98 7.48 6.80
CA TYR A 74 7.68 7.38 6.22
C TYR A 74 7.76 7.54 4.71
N VAL A 75 7.06 6.69 3.99
CA VAL A 75 6.85 6.79 2.55
C VAL A 75 5.35 6.71 2.29
N LEU A 76 4.89 7.36 1.24
CA LEU A 76 3.58 7.04 0.69
C LEU A 76 3.64 5.55 0.33
N SER A 77 2.69 4.79 0.87
CA SER A 77 2.47 3.47 0.31
C SER A 77 2.33 3.69 -1.19
N SER A 78 3.13 3.02 -1.99
CA SER A 78 2.97 3.00 -3.44
C SER A 78 1.72 2.18 -3.82
N ARG A 79 0.66 2.31 -3.04
CA ARG A 79 -0.70 1.98 -3.39
C ARG A 79 -1.29 3.07 -4.29
N GLU A 80 -0.56 3.50 -5.32
CA GLU A 80 -1.25 3.72 -6.57
C GLU A 80 -1.81 2.34 -6.91
N ARG A 81 -3.12 2.17 -6.71
CA ARG A 81 -3.80 1.06 -7.38
C ARG A 81 -3.37 1.20 -8.83
N PRO A 82 -2.74 0.19 -9.44
CA PRO A 82 -2.33 0.29 -10.82
C PRO A 82 -3.53 0.82 -11.59
N LYS A 83 -3.32 1.74 -12.53
CA LYS A 83 -4.40 2.25 -13.38
C LYS A 83 -5.15 1.11 -14.06
N ASP A 84 -4.47 -0.02 -14.19
CA ASP A 84 -5.01 -1.29 -14.63
C ASP A 84 -4.49 -2.40 -13.68
N PRO A 85 -5.30 -2.85 -12.71
CA PRO A 85 -4.94 -3.93 -11.80
C PRO A 85 -4.67 -5.26 -12.50
N GLU A 86 -5.36 -5.56 -13.59
CA GLU A 86 -5.14 -6.79 -14.37
C GLU A 86 -3.78 -6.77 -15.04
N GLN A 87 -3.43 -5.66 -15.67
CA GLN A 87 -2.12 -5.51 -16.30
C GLN A 87 -0.99 -5.64 -15.28
N ALA A 88 -1.14 -5.02 -14.10
CA ALA A 88 -0.14 -5.12 -13.04
C ALA A 88 -0.02 -6.56 -12.50
N ALA A 89 -1.13 -7.24 -12.30
CA ALA A 89 -1.15 -8.65 -11.89
C ALA A 89 -0.50 -9.53 -12.96
N GLY A 90 -0.83 -9.31 -14.23
CA GLY A 90 -0.24 -10.03 -15.37
C GLY A 90 1.28 -9.89 -15.43
N HIS A 91 1.83 -8.68 -15.29
CA HIS A 91 3.28 -8.47 -15.27
C HIS A 91 3.96 -9.28 -14.14
N VAL A 92 3.45 -9.17 -12.91
CA VAL A 92 4.04 -9.83 -11.76
C VAL A 92 3.88 -11.36 -11.84
N LEU A 93 2.75 -11.84 -12.38
CA LEU A 93 2.52 -13.27 -12.60
C LEU A 93 3.51 -13.84 -13.66
N ARG A 94 3.74 -13.15 -14.77
CA ARG A 94 4.71 -13.57 -15.79
C ARG A 94 6.13 -13.63 -15.25
N ASP A 95 6.51 -12.63 -14.48
CA ASP A 95 7.87 -12.53 -13.94
C ASP A 95 8.16 -13.61 -12.89
N PHE A 96 7.20 -13.93 -12.05
CA PHE A 96 7.47 -14.70 -10.83
C PHE A 96 6.66 -15.99 -10.67
N ALA A 97 5.47 -16.13 -11.27
CA ALA A 97 4.67 -17.34 -11.13
C ALA A 97 5.16 -18.46 -12.06
N ARG A 98 5.38 -19.64 -11.52
CA ARG A 98 5.90 -20.83 -12.23
C ARG A 98 4.81 -21.77 -12.68
N SER A 99 3.84 -22.05 -11.82
CA SER A 99 2.75 -22.97 -12.12
C SER A 99 1.54 -22.71 -11.23
N THR A 100 0.39 -23.16 -11.71
CA THR A 100 -0.86 -23.18 -10.95
C THR A 100 -1.39 -24.60 -10.81
N ALA A 101 -2.11 -24.90 -9.73
CA ALA A 101 -2.78 -26.17 -9.52
C ALA A 101 -4.08 -25.96 -8.75
N LEU A 102 -5.09 -26.78 -9.04
CA LEU A 102 -6.35 -26.81 -8.30
C LEU A 102 -6.27 -27.79 -7.13
N ALA A 103 -6.85 -27.39 -6.01
CA ALA A 103 -7.09 -28.24 -4.85
C ALA A 103 -8.45 -27.86 -4.25
N GLN A 104 -9.52 -28.47 -4.73
CA GLN A 104 -10.90 -28.17 -4.34
C GLN A 104 -11.22 -26.68 -4.59
N ASN A 105 -11.49 -25.90 -3.55
CA ASN A 105 -11.76 -24.47 -3.60
C ASN A 105 -10.49 -23.60 -3.48
N LEU A 106 -9.32 -24.18 -3.73
CA LEU A 106 -8.03 -23.48 -3.66
C LEU A 106 -7.34 -23.50 -5.02
N VAL A 107 -6.76 -22.37 -5.39
CA VAL A 107 -5.75 -22.29 -6.44
C VAL A 107 -4.39 -22.15 -5.78
N VAL A 108 -3.53 -23.13 -5.99
CA VAL A 108 -2.14 -23.13 -5.51
C VAL A 108 -1.28 -22.53 -6.61
N VAL A 109 -0.60 -21.43 -6.32
CA VAL A 109 0.32 -20.77 -7.26
C VAL A 109 1.74 -20.89 -6.73
N ARG A 110 2.60 -21.56 -7.49
CA ARG A 110 4.03 -21.64 -7.18
C ARG A 110 4.77 -20.48 -7.85
N CYS A 111 5.67 -19.87 -7.09
CA CYS A 111 6.43 -18.70 -7.51
C CYS A 111 7.93 -18.93 -7.35
N GLU A 112 8.73 -17.97 -7.77
CA GLU A 112 10.12 -17.90 -7.36
C GLU A 112 10.24 -17.64 -5.86
N ILE A 113 11.31 -18.15 -5.26
CA ILE A 113 11.59 -17.98 -3.82
C ILE A 113 11.59 -16.50 -3.44
N GLY A 114 10.89 -16.14 -2.38
CA GLY A 114 10.79 -14.77 -1.86
C GLY A 114 9.78 -13.88 -2.58
N THR A 115 9.04 -14.38 -3.59
CA THR A 115 8.14 -13.53 -4.41
C THR A 115 6.65 -13.80 -4.20
N ALA A 116 6.28 -14.90 -3.55
CA ALA A 116 4.88 -15.32 -3.41
C ALA A 116 3.98 -14.23 -2.78
N SER A 117 4.45 -13.53 -1.77
CA SER A 117 3.69 -12.45 -1.12
C SER A 117 3.48 -11.23 -2.03
N THR A 118 4.43 -10.96 -2.93
CA THR A 118 4.32 -9.87 -3.92
C THR A 118 3.26 -10.20 -4.97
N VAL A 119 3.26 -11.45 -5.47
CA VAL A 119 2.27 -11.92 -6.45
C VAL A 119 0.87 -11.97 -5.83
N ALA A 120 0.74 -12.56 -4.63
CA ALA A 120 -0.53 -12.65 -3.90
C ALA A 120 -1.18 -11.26 -3.70
N ARG A 121 -0.38 -10.25 -3.35
CA ARG A 121 -0.85 -8.87 -3.23
C ARG A 121 -1.47 -8.33 -4.52
N GLN A 122 -0.95 -8.69 -5.70
CA GLN A 122 -1.55 -8.26 -6.97
C GLN A 122 -2.91 -8.93 -7.20
N ILE A 123 -3.05 -10.20 -6.83
CA ILE A 123 -4.34 -10.89 -6.86
C ILE A 123 -5.36 -10.22 -5.92
N ASP A 124 -4.95 -9.88 -4.68
CA ASP A 124 -5.81 -9.15 -3.74
C ASP A 124 -6.26 -7.78 -4.30
N ASN A 125 -5.38 -7.08 -5.04
CA ASN A 125 -5.68 -5.78 -5.65
C ASN A 125 -6.75 -5.87 -6.77
N LEU A 126 -6.97 -7.03 -7.38
CA LEU A 126 -8.04 -7.26 -8.35
C LEU A 126 -9.42 -7.13 -7.71
N ASN A 127 -9.54 -7.31 -6.40
CA ASN A 127 -10.79 -7.28 -5.63
C ASN A 127 -11.87 -8.20 -6.25
N HIS A 128 -11.47 -9.40 -6.70
CA HIS A 128 -12.37 -10.34 -7.32
C HIS A 128 -13.40 -10.84 -6.31
N THR A 129 -14.69 -10.80 -6.68
CA THR A 129 -15.82 -11.06 -5.76
C THR A 129 -15.85 -12.47 -5.20
N ASP A 130 -15.27 -13.46 -5.89
CA ASP A 130 -15.25 -14.86 -5.48
C ASP A 130 -14.02 -15.25 -4.68
N VAL A 131 -13.05 -14.35 -4.56
CA VAL A 131 -11.89 -14.54 -3.70
C VAL A 131 -12.25 -14.23 -2.26
N VAL A 132 -12.15 -15.24 -1.39
CA VAL A 132 -12.33 -15.11 0.06
C VAL A 132 -11.09 -14.48 0.69
N GLY A 133 -9.91 -14.80 0.16
CA GLY A 133 -8.63 -14.24 0.58
C GLY A 133 -7.46 -14.98 -0.04
N THR A 134 -6.25 -14.50 0.26
CA THR A 134 -5.00 -15.15 -0.13
C THR A 134 -4.15 -15.47 1.08
N LEU A 135 -3.31 -16.51 0.98
CA LEU A 135 -2.33 -16.88 1.99
C LEU A 135 -0.99 -17.15 1.31
N ALA A 136 0.02 -16.37 1.61
CA ALA A 136 1.33 -16.46 0.98
C ALA A 136 2.40 -17.01 1.93
N GLY A 137 3.18 -17.98 1.42
CA GLY A 137 4.46 -18.41 1.97
C GLY A 137 5.62 -17.70 1.30
N ASP A 138 6.75 -18.38 1.16
CA ASP A 138 7.95 -17.84 0.54
C ASP A 138 7.94 -18.00 -0.99
N ASP A 139 7.66 -19.20 -1.48
CA ASP A 139 7.65 -19.60 -2.91
C ASP A 139 6.27 -20.03 -3.43
N THR A 140 5.27 -20.06 -2.59
CA THR A 140 3.94 -20.59 -2.91
C THR A 140 2.88 -19.74 -2.21
N PHE A 141 1.79 -19.42 -2.92
CA PHE A 141 0.61 -18.83 -2.27
C PHE A 141 -0.67 -19.56 -2.70
N LEU A 142 -1.68 -19.40 -1.87
CA LEU A 142 -3.01 -19.95 -2.07
C LEU A 142 -3.98 -18.81 -2.36
N ILE A 143 -4.85 -19.01 -3.34
CA ILE A 143 -6.05 -18.20 -3.52
C ILE A 143 -7.22 -19.05 -3.01
N ILE A 144 -7.95 -18.55 -2.05
CA ILE A 144 -9.07 -19.21 -1.40
C ILE A 144 -10.34 -18.70 -2.04
N LEU A 145 -11.11 -19.57 -2.66
CA LEU A 145 -12.34 -19.25 -3.38
C LEU A 145 -13.56 -19.76 -2.59
N LYS A 146 -14.75 -19.32 -3.00
CA LYS A 146 -16.01 -19.72 -2.37
C LYS A 146 -16.31 -21.22 -2.54
N ASP A 147 -15.98 -21.75 -3.70
CA ASP A 147 -16.24 -23.16 -4.08
C ASP A 147 -15.26 -23.64 -5.17
N SER A 148 -15.39 -24.90 -5.59
CA SER A 148 -14.53 -25.53 -6.58
C SER A 148 -14.72 -25.00 -7.99
N ASP A 149 -15.94 -24.57 -8.35
CA ASP A 149 -16.24 -24.08 -9.70
C ASP A 149 -15.59 -22.71 -9.90
N THR A 150 -15.76 -21.81 -8.92
CA THR A 150 -15.07 -20.51 -8.91
C THR A 150 -13.56 -20.63 -8.84
N ALA A 151 -13.04 -21.69 -8.19
CA ALA A 151 -11.58 -21.97 -8.18
C ALA A 151 -11.08 -22.39 -9.56
N ALA A 152 -11.83 -23.21 -10.30
CA ALA A 152 -11.47 -23.58 -11.67
C ALA A 152 -11.49 -22.39 -12.63
N GLU A 153 -12.44 -21.47 -12.44
CA GLU A 153 -12.51 -20.21 -13.22
C GLU A 153 -11.32 -19.28 -12.89
N MET A 154 -11.03 -19.14 -11.60
CA MET A 154 -9.91 -18.32 -11.13
C MET A 154 -8.57 -18.89 -11.62
N GLN A 155 -8.37 -20.20 -11.63
CA GLN A 155 -7.15 -20.79 -12.19
C GLN A 155 -6.98 -20.40 -13.65
N ARG A 156 -8.03 -20.59 -14.47
CA ARG A 156 -7.98 -20.19 -15.89
C ARG A 156 -7.72 -18.70 -16.08
N TYR A 157 -8.27 -17.86 -15.19
CA TYR A 157 -8.04 -16.42 -15.21
C TYR A 157 -6.58 -16.08 -14.91
N VAL A 158 -6.01 -16.66 -13.85
CA VAL A 158 -4.59 -16.46 -13.47
C VAL A 158 -3.66 -16.95 -14.58
N ASP A 159 -3.94 -18.12 -15.18
CA ASP A 159 -3.14 -18.66 -16.29
C ASP A 159 -3.18 -17.74 -17.51
N ARG A 160 -4.34 -17.20 -17.88
CA ARG A 160 -4.44 -16.20 -18.96
C ARG A 160 -3.61 -14.94 -18.67
N LEU A 161 -3.67 -14.41 -17.45
CA LEU A 161 -2.86 -13.23 -17.07
C LEU A 161 -1.36 -13.50 -17.11
N ARG A 162 -0.96 -14.74 -16.82
CA ARG A 162 0.43 -15.17 -16.86
C ARG A 162 0.95 -15.35 -18.30
N GLU A 163 0.09 -15.71 -19.24
CA GLU A 163 0.45 -16.03 -20.63
C GLU A 163 0.29 -14.83 -21.59
N ALA A 164 -0.47 -13.81 -21.20
CA ALA A 164 -0.71 -12.60 -22.01
C ALA A 164 0.49 -11.64 -22.00
#